data_a5f50bb8870d41ae170f305989e19ab2
#
_entry.id   a5f50bb8870d41ae170f305989e19ab2
#
_cell.length_a   1.000
_cell.length_b   1.000
_cell.length_c   1.000
_cell.angle_alpha   90.00
_cell.angle_beta   90.00
_cell.angle_gamma   90.00
#
_symmetry.space_group_name_H-M   'P 1'
#
loop_
_entity.id
_entity.type
_entity.pdbx_description
1 polymer ?
#
loop_
_entity_poly.entity_id
_entity_poly.type
_entity_poly.pdbx_seq_one_letter_code
_entity_poly.pdbx_strand_id
1 'polypeptide(L)'
;MIPQDVLDKAAAIYDAASIDPQTVTSVHQLAILTSICATRDDDGPISVTSATLNGEQITLMTLGGTEDRAGQATTMEENQLASFGKDNDYLKAVRRLFADGTIPADHPVLIAGVSLGGMIAQQVLGEKDVLDRFRIAAVVTFGSPITLPLDRKGVRVVRFADVNDRVPSLGEIIIRSGMVTKDLTKEELLAKLDELDASEKISATSKYTEMIETHALSYIEDPCWDIYDFMGDKAGTNKLILKERMRFYEAPKAQK
;
A
#
# COMPACT_ATOMS: atom_id res chain seq x y z
N MET A 1 4.52 12.67 7.80
CA MET A 1 3.05 12.88 7.94
C MET A 1 2.59 13.55 6.66
N ILE A 2 1.62 12.98 5.96
CA ILE A 2 1.05 13.64 4.77
C ILE A 2 0.34 14.89 5.26
N PRO A 3 0.59 16.07 4.67
CA PRO A 3 -0.09 17.30 5.05
C PRO A 3 -1.63 17.17 4.93
N GLN A 4 -2.38 17.76 5.85
CA GLN A 4 -3.84 17.63 5.87
C GLN A 4 -4.50 18.18 4.61
N ASP A 5 -3.98 19.25 4.05
CA ASP A 5 -4.46 19.82 2.79
C ASP A 5 -4.29 18.89 1.59
N VAL A 6 -3.28 18.00 1.61
CA VAL A 6 -3.09 16.95 0.60
C VAL A 6 -4.14 15.85 0.78
N LEU A 7 -4.42 15.46 2.02
CA LEU A 7 -5.50 14.51 2.33
C LEU A 7 -6.86 15.07 1.93
N ASP A 8 -7.10 16.36 2.20
CA ASP A 8 -8.33 17.05 1.82
C ASP A 8 -8.49 17.13 0.29
N LYS A 9 -7.39 17.38 -0.44
CA LYS A 9 -7.38 17.33 -1.90
C LYS A 9 -7.68 15.93 -2.43
N ALA A 10 -7.07 14.90 -1.85
CA ALA A 10 -7.32 13.52 -2.23
C ALA A 10 -8.80 13.13 -2.02
N ALA A 11 -9.36 13.52 -0.87
CA ALA A 11 -10.79 13.31 -0.59
C ALA A 11 -11.68 14.08 -1.57
N ALA A 12 -11.35 15.34 -1.87
CA ALA A 12 -12.11 16.16 -2.83
C ALA A 12 -12.04 15.60 -4.25
N ILE A 13 -10.89 15.09 -4.68
CA ILE A 13 -10.74 14.44 -5.99
C ILE A 13 -11.59 13.17 -6.06
N TYR A 14 -11.60 12.38 -5.00
CA TYR A 14 -12.45 11.21 -4.91
C TYR A 14 -13.93 11.56 -5.01
N ASP A 15 -14.37 12.56 -4.25
CA ASP A 15 -15.77 13.01 -4.26
C ASP A 15 -16.15 13.62 -5.63
N ALA A 16 -15.25 14.40 -6.23
CA ALA A 16 -15.46 15.06 -7.51
C ALA A 16 -15.42 14.10 -8.71
N ALA A 17 -14.59 13.05 -8.63
CA ALA A 17 -14.47 12.09 -9.72
C ALA A 17 -15.75 11.29 -9.95
N SER A 18 -16.79 11.46 -9.09
CA SER A 18 -18.06 10.72 -9.17
C SER A 18 -17.80 9.24 -9.45
N ILE A 19 -16.75 8.71 -8.82
CA ILE A 19 -16.40 7.30 -8.99
C ILE A 19 -17.62 6.54 -8.52
N ASP A 20 -18.31 5.89 -9.45
CA ASP A 20 -19.23 4.85 -9.08
C ASP A 20 -18.43 3.88 -8.20
N PRO A 21 -18.65 3.85 -6.88
CA PRO A 21 -17.86 3.01 -5.98
C PRO A 21 -17.98 1.53 -6.34
N GLN A 22 -18.87 1.21 -7.28
CA GLN A 22 -19.12 -0.14 -7.75
C GLN A 22 -18.29 -0.51 -8.99
N THR A 23 -17.73 0.45 -9.72
CA THR A 23 -17.00 0.15 -10.96
C THR A 23 -15.63 0.82 -11.00
N VAL A 24 -14.58 0.01 -11.13
CA VAL A 24 -13.19 0.44 -11.28
C VAL A 24 -12.65 -0.12 -12.59
N THR A 25 -12.29 0.74 -13.51
CA THR A 25 -11.85 0.35 -14.87
C THR A 25 -10.45 0.81 -15.21
N SER A 26 -9.85 1.70 -14.41
CA SER A 26 -8.49 2.19 -14.62
C SER A 26 -7.60 2.01 -13.40
N VAL A 27 -6.29 2.03 -13.62
CA VAL A 27 -5.31 2.01 -12.54
C VAL A 27 -5.41 3.25 -11.66
N HIS A 28 -5.74 4.39 -12.24
CA HIS A 28 -5.98 5.65 -11.52
C HIS A 28 -7.12 5.51 -10.51
N GLN A 29 -8.27 4.97 -10.95
CA GLN A 29 -9.40 4.71 -10.06
C GLN A 29 -9.05 3.75 -8.93
N LEU A 30 -8.26 2.70 -9.22
CA LEU A 30 -7.79 1.77 -8.17
C LEU A 30 -6.84 2.47 -7.19
N ALA A 31 -5.96 3.35 -7.68
CA ALA A 31 -5.05 4.11 -6.83
C ALA A 31 -5.83 5.04 -5.88
N ILE A 32 -6.81 5.78 -6.39
CA ILE A 32 -7.70 6.63 -5.57
C ILE A 32 -8.43 5.78 -4.51
N LEU A 33 -9.03 4.66 -4.93
CA LEU A 33 -9.74 3.76 -4.02
C LEU A 33 -8.82 3.22 -2.92
N THR A 34 -7.57 2.91 -3.26
CA THR A 34 -6.57 2.43 -2.30
C THR A 34 -6.15 3.56 -1.34
N SER A 35 -6.02 4.79 -1.84
CA SER A 35 -5.60 5.95 -1.04
C SER A 35 -6.65 6.39 -0.02
N ILE A 36 -7.93 6.10 -0.26
CA ILE A 36 -9.02 6.42 0.69
C ILE A 36 -8.79 5.77 2.05
N CYS A 37 -8.17 4.60 2.10
CA CYS A 37 -7.83 3.95 3.36
C CYS A 37 -6.96 4.84 4.27
N ALA A 38 -6.20 5.78 3.68
CA ALA A 38 -5.36 6.72 4.41
C ALA A 38 -6.08 8.03 4.79
N THR A 39 -7.24 8.34 4.21
CA THR A 39 -7.88 9.65 4.34
C THR A 39 -9.09 9.68 5.28
N ARG A 40 -9.56 8.51 5.74
CA ARG A 40 -10.74 8.42 6.60
C ARG A 40 -10.36 8.28 8.07
N ASP A 41 -10.77 9.24 8.87
CA ASP A 41 -10.38 9.36 10.28
C ASP A 41 -10.88 8.22 11.19
N ASP A 42 -12.04 7.66 10.90
CA ASP A 42 -12.70 6.66 11.76
C ASP A 42 -12.55 5.22 11.27
N ASP A 43 -12.01 5.03 10.08
CA ASP A 43 -11.92 3.74 9.41
C ASP A 43 -10.44 3.32 9.32
N GLY A 44 -10.08 2.12 9.69
CA GLY A 44 -8.68 1.66 9.68
C GLY A 44 -8.01 1.67 8.29
N PRO A 45 -6.69 1.46 8.24
CA PRO A 45 -5.90 1.55 7.01
C PRO A 45 -6.10 0.38 6.04
N ILE A 46 -6.88 -0.61 6.40
CA ILE A 46 -7.16 -1.79 5.59
C ILE A 46 -8.61 -1.77 5.17
N SER A 47 -8.90 -1.95 3.88
CA SER A 47 -10.27 -2.25 3.48
C SER A 47 -10.39 -3.62 2.82
N VAL A 48 -11.55 -4.23 2.98
CA VAL A 48 -11.92 -5.49 2.34
C VAL A 48 -13.31 -5.36 1.74
N THR A 49 -13.47 -5.78 0.49
CA THR A 49 -14.76 -5.76 -0.17
C THR A 49 -14.91 -6.92 -1.16
N SER A 50 -16.12 -7.41 -1.31
CA SER A 50 -16.45 -8.38 -2.34
C SER A 50 -16.59 -7.68 -3.69
N ALA A 51 -15.98 -8.25 -4.72
CA ALA A 51 -15.96 -7.69 -6.06
C ALA A 51 -16.04 -8.78 -7.14
N THR A 52 -16.19 -8.35 -8.39
CA THR A 52 -15.89 -9.21 -9.54
C THR A 52 -14.82 -8.57 -10.40
N LEU A 53 -13.82 -9.34 -10.80
CA LEU A 53 -12.81 -8.96 -11.77
C LEU A 53 -13.04 -9.73 -13.07
N ASN A 54 -13.38 -9.00 -14.14
CA ASN A 54 -13.70 -9.61 -15.45
C ASN A 54 -14.76 -10.72 -15.38
N GLY A 55 -15.72 -10.58 -14.46
CA GLY A 55 -16.81 -11.54 -14.23
C GLY A 55 -16.50 -12.65 -13.21
N GLU A 56 -15.26 -12.84 -12.81
CA GLU A 56 -14.88 -13.76 -11.73
C GLU A 56 -15.06 -13.09 -10.37
N GLN A 57 -15.69 -13.78 -9.42
CA GLN A 57 -15.83 -13.27 -8.06
C GLN A 57 -14.48 -13.26 -7.36
N ILE A 58 -14.16 -12.14 -6.73
CA ILE A 58 -12.91 -11.92 -5.99
C ILE A 58 -13.15 -11.20 -4.67
N THR A 59 -12.14 -11.20 -3.83
CA THR A 59 -12.02 -10.25 -2.71
C THR A 59 -11.00 -9.17 -3.09
N LEU A 60 -11.40 -7.91 -3.02
CA LEU A 60 -10.49 -6.78 -3.10
C LEU A 60 -10.06 -6.39 -1.68
N MET A 61 -8.75 -6.36 -1.44
CA MET A 61 -8.15 -5.79 -0.24
C MET A 61 -7.35 -4.55 -0.63
N THR A 62 -7.60 -3.41 0.02
CA THR A 62 -6.78 -2.21 -0.18
C THR A 62 -6.04 -1.83 1.10
N LEU A 63 -4.79 -1.40 0.97
CA LEU A 63 -3.88 -1.12 2.06
C LEU A 63 -3.38 0.32 1.95
N GLY A 64 -3.70 1.14 2.94
CA GLY A 64 -3.30 2.54 3.02
C GLY A 64 -1.81 2.73 3.27
N GLY A 65 -1.31 3.92 2.96
CA GLY A 65 0.07 4.32 3.16
C GLY A 65 0.40 4.70 4.60
N THR A 66 1.56 5.33 4.76
CA THR A 66 2.03 5.84 6.06
C THR A 66 1.16 7.00 6.52
N GLU A 67 0.64 6.87 7.73
CA GLU A 67 -0.16 7.87 8.40
C GLU A 67 0.11 7.79 9.92
N ASP A 68 0.38 8.94 10.54
CA ASP A 68 0.65 8.99 11.99
C ASP A 68 -0.67 9.01 12.79
N ARG A 69 -1.49 7.98 12.62
CA ARG A 69 -2.70 7.80 13.43
C ARG A 69 -2.39 7.18 14.77
N ALA A 70 -2.90 7.80 15.83
CA ALA A 70 -2.76 7.24 17.16
C ALA A 70 -3.34 5.82 17.24
N GLY A 71 -2.52 4.88 17.70
CA GLY A 71 -2.92 3.48 17.87
C GLY A 71 -2.90 2.61 16.62
N GLN A 72 -2.67 3.18 15.42
CA GLN A 72 -2.56 2.42 14.17
C GLN A 72 -1.12 2.11 13.80
N ALA A 73 -0.89 0.98 13.15
CA ALA A 73 0.42 0.53 12.68
C ALA A 73 0.78 1.09 11.29
N THR A 74 0.47 2.37 11.05
CA THR A 74 0.78 3.08 9.80
C THR A 74 1.86 4.14 9.99
N THR A 75 2.65 4.02 11.05
CA THR A 75 3.68 4.98 11.44
C THR A 75 4.97 4.83 10.63
N MET A 76 5.86 5.84 10.73
CA MET A 76 7.21 5.75 10.14
C MET A 76 8.02 4.58 10.70
N GLU A 77 7.83 4.19 11.97
CA GLU A 77 8.46 3.00 12.54
C GLU A 77 8.06 1.72 11.78
N GLU A 78 6.75 1.54 11.52
CA GLU A 78 6.26 0.40 10.74
C GLU A 78 6.75 0.45 9.28
N ASN A 79 6.81 1.66 8.70
CA ASN A 79 7.37 1.88 7.37
C ASN A 79 8.83 1.40 7.28
N GLN A 80 9.64 1.75 8.28
CA GLN A 80 11.03 1.29 8.37
C GLN A 80 11.12 -0.23 8.47
N LEU A 81 10.34 -0.86 9.37
CA LEU A 81 10.32 -2.31 9.51
C LEU A 81 9.90 -3.01 8.20
N ALA A 82 8.86 -2.51 7.55
CA ALA A 82 8.40 -3.02 6.26
C ALA A 82 9.47 -2.89 5.17
N SER A 83 10.20 -1.76 5.13
CA SER A 83 11.30 -1.53 4.19
C SER A 83 12.42 -2.56 4.31
N PHE A 84 12.61 -3.15 5.49
CA PHE A 84 13.61 -4.20 5.71
C PHE A 84 13.02 -5.61 5.66
N GLY A 85 11.77 -5.77 5.25
CA GLY A 85 11.11 -7.06 5.22
C GLY A 85 10.95 -7.70 6.60
N LYS A 86 10.96 -6.89 7.66
CA LYS A 86 10.78 -7.36 9.03
C LYS A 86 9.30 -7.51 9.36
N ASP A 87 9.01 -8.41 10.30
CA ASP A 87 7.67 -8.54 10.86
C ASP A 87 7.26 -7.23 11.55
N ASN A 88 6.06 -6.77 11.25
CA ASN A 88 5.53 -5.50 11.71
C ASN A 88 4.03 -5.64 12.05
N ASP A 89 3.51 -4.69 12.82
CA ASP A 89 2.15 -4.81 13.31
C ASP A 89 1.10 -4.64 12.21
N TYR A 90 1.42 -3.90 11.15
CA TYR A 90 0.54 -3.79 10.00
C TYR A 90 0.39 -5.13 9.27
N LEU A 91 1.49 -5.83 9.00
CA LEU A 91 1.46 -7.16 8.39
C LEU A 91 0.72 -8.17 9.28
N LYS A 92 0.91 -8.07 10.61
CA LYS A 92 0.16 -8.92 11.58
C LYS A 92 -1.35 -8.68 11.50
N ALA A 93 -1.78 -7.42 11.35
CA ALA A 93 -3.19 -7.10 11.15
C ALA A 93 -3.73 -7.71 9.86
N VAL A 94 -3.01 -7.59 8.75
CA VAL A 94 -3.39 -8.23 7.48
C VAL A 94 -3.49 -9.75 7.63
N ARG A 95 -2.48 -10.40 8.24
CA ARG A 95 -2.51 -11.86 8.51
C ARG A 95 -3.73 -12.28 9.34
N ARG A 96 -4.13 -11.46 10.31
CA ARG A 96 -5.31 -11.72 11.13
C ARG A 96 -6.59 -11.79 10.29
N LEU A 97 -6.79 -10.90 9.33
CA LEU A 97 -7.96 -10.90 8.45
C LEU A 97 -8.04 -12.16 7.57
N PHE A 98 -6.89 -12.73 7.20
CA PHE A 98 -6.85 -14.02 6.54
C PHE A 98 -7.14 -15.18 7.50
N ALA A 99 -6.73 -15.07 8.77
CA ALA A 99 -6.86 -16.14 9.75
C ALA A 99 -8.26 -16.24 10.34
N ASP A 100 -8.95 -15.12 10.58
CA ASP A 100 -10.23 -15.03 11.29
C ASP A 100 -11.46 -15.25 10.39
N GLY A 101 -11.26 -15.46 9.08
CA GLY A 101 -12.33 -15.71 8.14
C GLY A 101 -12.96 -14.45 7.52
N THR A 102 -12.41 -13.28 7.77
CA THR A 102 -12.83 -12.04 7.10
C THR A 102 -12.62 -12.14 5.60
N ILE A 103 -11.56 -12.82 5.16
CA ILE A 103 -11.27 -13.11 3.76
C ILE A 103 -11.81 -14.51 3.43
N PRO A 104 -12.76 -14.65 2.48
CA PRO A 104 -13.23 -15.95 2.02
C PRO A 104 -12.10 -16.72 1.30
N ALA A 105 -11.87 -17.99 1.69
CA ALA A 105 -10.79 -18.79 1.11
C ALA A 105 -11.09 -19.31 -0.31
N ASP A 106 -12.35 -19.34 -0.69
CA ASP A 106 -12.84 -19.78 -2.00
C ASP A 106 -12.80 -18.71 -3.07
N HIS A 107 -12.54 -17.45 -2.70
CA HIS A 107 -12.41 -16.33 -3.64
C HIS A 107 -10.94 -15.97 -3.85
N PRO A 108 -10.51 -15.71 -5.10
CA PRO A 108 -9.20 -15.08 -5.34
C PRO A 108 -9.14 -13.70 -4.70
N VAL A 109 -7.95 -13.33 -4.25
CA VAL A 109 -7.72 -12.03 -3.61
C VAL A 109 -6.89 -11.14 -4.52
N LEU A 110 -7.39 -9.95 -4.80
CA LEU A 110 -6.63 -8.83 -5.37
C LEU A 110 -6.21 -7.92 -4.22
N ILE A 111 -4.91 -7.71 -4.04
CA ILE A 111 -4.38 -6.81 -3.02
C ILE A 111 -3.81 -5.57 -3.72
N ALA A 112 -4.31 -4.40 -3.34
CA ALA A 112 -3.77 -3.11 -3.80
C ALA A 112 -3.21 -2.33 -2.61
N GLY A 113 -2.04 -1.72 -2.75
CA GLY A 113 -1.42 -0.97 -1.66
C GLY A 113 -0.68 0.27 -2.14
N VAL A 114 -0.77 1.36 -1.39
CA VAL A 114 -0.05 2.60 -1.64
C VAL A 114 1.05 2.79 -0.60
N SER A 115 2.25 3.24 -1.03
CA SER A 115 3.37 3.55 -0.13
C SER A 115 3.68 2.37 0.82
N LEU A 116 3.59 2.55 2.15
CA LEU A 116 3.70 1.49 3.15
C LEU A 116 2.77 0.30 2.84
N GLY A 117 1.51 0.57 2.51
CA GLY A 117 0.54 -0.49 2.20
C GLY A 117 0.99 -1.37 1.02
N GLY A 118 1.69 -0.80 0.04
CA GLY A 118 2.26 -1.58 -1.06
C GLY A 118 3.44 -2.46 -0.63
N MET A 119 4.26 -2.03 0.34
CA MET A 119 5.28 -2.90 0.93
C MET A 119 4.64 -4.07 1.68
N ILE A 120 3.59 -3.80 2.47
CA ILE A 120 2.82 -4.85 3.16
C ILE A 120 2.20 -5.83 2.16
N ALA A 121 1.58 -5.33 1.08
CA ALA A 121 1.02 -6.17 0.01
C ALA A 121 2.08 -7.12 -0.59
N GLN A 122 3.30 -6.63 -0.79
CA GLN A 122 4.43 -7.45 -1.24
C GLN A 122 4.84 -8.48 -0.19
N GLN A 123 4.89 -8.12 1.10
CA GLN A 123 5.26 -9.05 2.17
C GLN A 123 4.28 -10.20 2.31
N VAL A 124 2.98 -10.00 2.01
CA VAL A 124 1.98 -11.08 1.98
C VAL A 124 2.40 -12.23 1.05
N LEU A 125 3.12 -11.93 -0.03
CA LEU A 125 3.65 -12.96 -0.94
C LEU A 125 4.77 -13.81 -0.31
N GLY A 126 5.28 -13.43 0.85
CA GLY A 126 6.20 -14.20 1.68
C GLY A 126 5.51 -15.09 2.71
N GLU A 127 4.23 -14.85 2.98
CA GLU A 127 3.47 -15.51 4.04
C GLU A 127 2.96 -16.88 3.60
N LYS A 128 3.71 -17.92 3.99
CA LYS A 128 3.41 -19.30 3.59
C LYS A 128 2.00 -19.72 3.99
N ASP A 129 1.58 -19.41 5.22
CA ASP A 129 0.27 -19.82 5.75
C ASP A 129 -0.89 -19.16 5.00
N VAL A 130 -0.69 -17.94 4.47
CA VAL A 130 -1.66 -17.28 3.60
C VAL A 130 -1.69 -17.96 2.24
N LEU A 131 -0.54 -18.16 1.62
CA LEU A 131 -0.43 -18.71 0.26
C LEU A 131 -0.85 -20.18 0.16
N ASP A 132 -0.73 -20.97 1.23
CA ASP A 132 -1.19 -22.36 1.26
C ASP A 132 -2.73 -22.47 1.32
N ARG A 133 -3.42 -21.42 1.76
CA ARG A 133 -4.87 -21.43 1.98
C ARG A 133 -5.65 -20.54 1.03
N PHE A 134 -5.03 -19.50 0.51
CA PHE A 134 -5.70 -18.46 -0.28
C PHE A 134 -5.04 -18.28 -1.64
N ARG A 135 -5.85 -18.12 -2.66
CA ARG A 135 -5.39 -17.78 -4.00
C ARG A 135 -5.22 -16.25 -4.13
N ILE A 136 -3.98 -15.77 -4.03
CA ILE A 136 -3.69 -14.38 -4.37
C ILE A 136 -3.62 -14.28 -5.90
N ALA A 137 -4.58 -13.58 -6.51
CA ALA A 137 -4.65 -13.42 -7.96
C ALA A 137 -3.70 -12.34 -8.46
N ALA A 138 -3.67 -11.21 -7.74
CA ALA A 138 -2.79 -10.10 -8.10
C ALA A 138 -2.39 -9.28 -6.87
N VAL A 139 -1.22 -8.64 -6.98
CA VAL A 139 -0.75 -7.60 -6.08
C VAL A 139 -0.41 -6.37 -6.93
N VAL A 140 -1.00 -5.23 -6.58
CA VAL A 140 -0.79 -3.95 -7.25
C VAL A 140 -0.26 -2.94 -6.24
N THR A 141 0.83 -2.27 -6.54
CA THR A 141 1.41 -1.28 -5.63
C THR A 141 1.59 0.07 -6.30
N PHE A 142 1.37 1.14 -5.54
CA PHE A 142 1.49 2.52 -5.98
C PHE A 142 2.52 3.25 -5.11
N GLY A 143 3.56 3.79 -5.73
CA GLY A 143 4.54 4.63 -5.04
C GLY A 143 5.27 3.97 -3.86
N SER A 144 5.42 2.66 -3.88
CA SER A 144 5.94 1.92 -2.74
C SER A 144 7.45 1.74 -2.85
N PRO A 145 8.24 2.04 -1.79
CA PRO A 145 9.68 1.82 -1.78
C PRO A 145 10.01 0.33 -1.57
N ILE A 146 9.79 -0.47 -2.61
CA ILE A 146 9.95 -1.93 -2.56
C ILE A 146 11.44 -2.28 -2.51
N THR A 147 11.90 -2.74 -1.37
CA THR A 147 13.28 -3.19 -1.14
C THR A 147 13.47 -4.68 -1.41
N LEU A 148 12.42 -5.46 -1.16
CA LEU A 148 12.41 -6.92 -1.36
C LEU A 148 11.27 -7.27 -2.32
N PRO A 149 11.49 -7.16 -3.64
CA PRO A 149 10.47 -7.52 -4.60
C PRO A 149 10.21 -9.02 -4.54
N LEU A 150 8.99 -9.39 -4.17
CA LEU A 150 8.54 -10.78 -4.15
C LEU A 150 7.62 -11.03 -5.33
N ASP A 151 8.03 -11.97 -6.16
CA ASP A 151 7.21 -12.48 -7.26
C ASP A 151 6.89 -13.95 -7.00
N ARG A 152 5.65 -14.32 -7.23
CA ARG A 152 5.19 -15.70 -7.06
C ARG A 152 4.56 -16.21 -8.33
N LYS A 153 4.90 -17.45 -8.69
CA LYS A 153 4.28 -18.12 -9.84
C LYS A 153 2.77 -18.18 -9.65
N GLY A 154 2.04 -17.70 -10.65
CA GLY A 154 0.57 -17.68 -10.64
C GLY A 154 -0.05 -16.44 -9.98
N VAL A 155 0.77 -15.52 -9.46
CA VAL A 155 0.32 -14.22 -8.97
C VAL A 155 0.76 -13.13 -9.94
N ARG A 156 -0.16 -12.27 -10.37
CA ARG A 156 0.19 -11.08 -11.13
C ARG A 156 0.69 -10.00 -10.17
N VAL A 157 1.92 -9.53 -10.36
CA VAL A 157 2.49 -8.45 -9.55
C VAL A 157 2.77 -7.26 -10.44
N VAL A 158 2.15 -6.12 -10.12
CA VAL A 158 2.31 -4.86 -10.86
C VAL A 158 2.71 -3.76 -9.89
N ARG A 159 3.80 -3.06 -10.19
CA ARG A 159 4.35 -1.99 -9.35
C ARG A 159 4.35 -0.70 -10.15
N PHE A 160 3.49 0.24 -9.77
CA PHE A 160 3.41 1.56 -10.38
C PHE A 160 4.27 2.54 -9.60
N ALA A 161 5.13 3.25 -10.32
CA ALA A 161 5.94 4.34 -9.80
C ALA A 161 5.86 5.52 -10.78
N ASP A 162 5.47 6.68 -10.29
CA ASP A 162 5.48 7.92 -11.07
C ASP A 162 6.92 8.43 -11.21
N VAL A 163 7.26 9.01 -12.37
CA VAL A 163 8.61 9.52 -12.65
C VAL A 163 8.99 10.72 -11.77
N ASN A 164 8.01 11.43 -11.25
CA ASN A 164 8.20 12.58 -10.38
C ASN A 164 8.18 12.19 -8.90
N ASP A 165 7.71 10.98 -8.58
CA ASP A 165 7.68 10.45 -7.23
C ASP A 165 9.03 9.84 -6.83
N ARG A 166 9.69 10.43 -5.84
CA ARG A 166 10.99 9.96 -5.34
C ARG A 166 10.87 8.86 -4.29
N VAL A 167 9.71 8.65 -3.70
CA VAL A 167 9.52 7.66 -2.62
C VAL A 167 9.87 6.24 -3.07
N PRO A 168 9.46 5.75 -4.25
CA PRO A 168 9.88 4.43 -4.72
C PRO A 168 11.41 4.24 -4.77
N SER A 169 12.16 5.31 -5.10
CA SER A 169 13.62 5.29 -5.18
C SER A 169 14.30 5.09 -3.82
N LEU A 170 13.63 5.39 -2.71
CA LEU A 170 14.16 5.16 -1.36
C LEU A 170 14.46 3.67 -1.13
N GLY A 171 13.69 2.77 -1.73
CA GLY A 171 13.96 1.34 -1.68
C GLY A 171 15.34 0.98 -2.22
N GLU A 172 15.75 1.56 -3.34
CA GLU A 172 17.06 1.35 -3.94
C GLU A 172 18.19 1.91 -3.07
N ILE A 173 17.98 3.07 -2.46
CA ILE A 173 18.94 3.70 -1.55
C ILE A 173 19.17 2.79 -0.33
N ILE A 174 18.11 2.26 0.25
CA ILE A 174 18.18 1.33 1.39
C ILE A 174 18.97 0.08 1.02
N ILE A 175 18.70 -0.51 -0.15
CA ILE A 175 19.43 -1.70 -0.63
C ILE A 175 20.91 -1.38 -0.84
N ARG A 176 21.24 -0.27 -1.50
CA ARG A 176 22.63 0.14 -1.79
C ARG A 176 23.43 0.47 -0.52
N SER A 177 22.78 0.97 0.52
CA SER A 177 23.44 1.24 1.80
C SER A 177 23.86 -0.02 2.56
N GLY A 178 23.51 -1.21 2.05
CA GLY A 178 23.84 -2.49 2.69
C GLY A 178 23.07 -2.74 3.99
N MET A 179 22.02 -1.96 4.25
CA MET A 179 21.25 -2.06 5.50
C MET A 179 20.26 -3.22 5.53
N VAL A 180 20.08 -3.93 4.45
CA VAL A 180 19.22 -5.14 4.41
C VAL A 180 20.01 -6.31 5.02
N THR A 181 20.15 -6.31 6.32
CA THR A 181 20.70 -7.45 7.05
C THR A 181 19.60 -8.19 7.80
N LYS A 182 19.54 -9.50 7.62
CA LYS A 182 18.53 -10.36 8.24
C LYS A 182 18.67 -10.50 9.76
N ASP A 183 19.79 -10.02 10.33
CA ASP A 183 20.22 -10.37 11.68
C ASP A 183 20.15 -9.22 12.68
N LEU A 184 19.64 -8.04 12.29
CA LEU A 184 19.46 -6.91 13.19
C LEU A 184 18.15 -7.07 13.98
N THR A 185 18.21 -6.79 15.27
CA THR A 185 16.99 -6.60 16.07
C THR A 185 16.23 -5.36 15.61
N LYS A 186 14.97 -5.25 16.01
CA LYS A 186 14.13 -4.06 15.72
C LYS A 186 14.82 -2.78 16.23
N GLU A 187 15.35 -2.83 17.46
CA GLU A 187 16.01 -1.71 18.13
C GLU A 187 17.29 -1.28 17.42
N GLU A 188 18.13 -2.24 17.01
CA GLU A 188 19.37 -1.97 16.25
C GLU A 188 19.06 -1.40 14.87
N LEU A 189 17.98 -1.86 14.25
CA LEU A 189 17.54 -1.36 12.96
C LEU A 189 17.08 0.10 13.04
N LEU A 190 16.23 0.42 14.01
CA LEU A 190 15.74 1.77 14.23
C LEU A 190 16.91 2.73 14.57
N ALA A 191 17.83 2.32 15.44
CA ALA A 191 19.00 3.12 15.76
C ALA A 191 19.87 3.44 14.53
N LYS A 192 20.07 2.47 13.63
CA LYS A 192 20.83 2.71 12.39
C LYS A 192 20.12 3.65 11.43
N LEU A 193 18.79 3.61 11.37
CA LEU A 193 18.02 4.54 10.55
C LEU A 193 18.08 5.96 11.10
N ASP A 194 18.00 6.10 12.42
CA ASP A 194 18.18 7.40 13.09
C ASP A 194 19.59 7.98 12.86
N GLU A 195 20.63 7.13 12.82
CA GLU A 195 21.99 7.55 12.48
C GLU A 195 22.09 8.04 11.03
N LEU A 196 21.41 7.38 10.08
CA LEU A 196 21.39 7.80 8.67
C LEU A 196 20.64 9.10 8.47
N ASP A 197 19.46 9.23 9.05
CA ASP A 197 18.69 10.48 9.03
C ASP A 197 19.51 11.63 9.61
N ALA A 198 20.32 11.37 10.64
CA ALA A 198 21.21 12.37 11.24
C ALA A 198 22.40 12.74 10.35
N SER A 199 22.94 11.79 9.55
CA SER A 199 24.08 12.00 8.67
C SER A 199 23.70 12.62 7.32
N GLU A 200 22.52 12.30 6.82
CA GLU A 200 21.93 12.87 5.61
C GLU A 200 21.02 14.07 5.86
N LYS A 201 21.23 14.78 6.97
CA LYS A 201 20.56 16.08 7.20
C LYS A 201 20.91 17.07 6.08
N ILE A 202 20.45 16.73 4.92
CA ILE A 202 20.14 17.66 3.86
C ILE A 202 19.19 18.67 4.48
N SER A 203 19.40 19.96 4.22
CA SER A 203 18.56 21.08 4.67
C SER A 203 17.10 20.93 4.14
N ALA A 204 16.37 20.08 4.76
CA ALA A 204 15.48 19.14 4.13
C ALA A 204 14.02 19.28 4.55
N THR A 205 13.64 20.18 5.45
CA THR A 205 12.22 20.26 5.84
C THR A 205 11.35 20.65 4.64
N SER A 206 11.80 21.59 3.80
CA SER A 206 11.06 21.98 2.60
C SER A 206 11.09 20.90 1.49
N LYS A 207 12.25 20.31 1.23
CA LYS A 207 12.39 19.27 0.21
C LYS A 207 11.68 17.98 0.59
N TYR A 208 11.66 17.63 1.88
CA TYR A 208 10.93 16.47 2.36
C TYR A 208 9.42 16.69 2.24
N THR A 209 8.92 17.86 2.62
CA THR A 209 7.50 18.21 2.47
C THR A 209 7.08 18.15 1.00
N GLU A 210 7.84 18.75 0.09
CA GLU A 210 7.58 18.69 -1.35
C GLU A 210 7.58 17.26 -1.87
N MET A 211 8.52 16.42 -1.42
CA MET A 211 8.57 15.01 -1.79
C MET A 211 7.32 14.25 -1.34
N ILE A 212 6.85 14.46 -0.12
CA ILE A 212 5.66 13.80 0.42
C ILE A 212 4.39 14.29 -0.27
N GLU A 213 4.27 15.59 -0.56
CA GLU A 213 3.15 16.15 -1.31
C GLU A 213 3.10 15.57 -2.72
N THR A 214 4.23 15.54 -3.44
CA THR A 214 4.33 14.95 -4.76
C THR A 214 3.95 13.48 -4.72
N HIS A 215 4.46 12.72 -3.76
CA HIS A 215 4.13 11.32 -3.58
C HIS A 215 2.63 11.09 -3.38
N ALA A 216 1.99 11.87 -2.50
CA ALA A 216 0.58 11.71 -2.21
C ALA A 216 -0.32 12.04 -3.42
N LEU A 217 0.07 13.03 -4.23
CA LEU A 217 -0.73 13.51 -5.36
C LEU A 217 -0.47 12.73 -6.66
N SER A 218 0.73 12.20 -6.88
CA SER A 218 1.14 11.53 -8.13
C SER A 218 0.18 10.41 -8.58
N TYR A 219 -0.46 9.72 -7.65
CA TYR A 219 -1.36 8.61 -7.96
C TYR A 219 -2.85 8.99 -7.93
N ILE A 220 -3.16 10.23 -7.57
CA ILE A 220 -4.53 10.73 -7.41
C ILE A 220 -4.86 11.76 -8.50
N GLU A 221 -3.91 12.63 -8.87
CA GLU A 221 -4.15 13.74 -9.79
C GLU A 221 -3.69 13.46 -11.23
N ASP A 222 -2.74 12.52 -11.44
CA ASP A 222 -2.12 12.33 -12.76
C ASP A 222 -2.97 11.43 -13.67
N PRO A 223 -3.55 11.97 -14.76
CA PRO A 223 -4.36 11.21 -15.70
C PRO A 223 -3.53 10.25 -16.56
N CYS A 224 -2.20 10.30 -16.57
CA CYS A 224 -1.38 9.41 -17.40
C CYS A 224 -1.49 7.93 -16.99
N TRP A 225 -1.95 7.66 -15.78
CA TRP A 225 -2.22 6.31 -15.31
C TRP A 225 -3.39 5.62 -16.01
N ASP A 226 -4.22 6.35 -16.73
CA ASP A 226 -5.34 5.80 -17.50
C ASP A 226 -4.92 5.03 -18.75
N ILE A 227 -3.65 5.13 -19.19
CA ILE A 227 -3.13 4.36 -20.32
C ILE A 227 -2.86 2.89 -20.00
N TYR A 228 -2.78 2.55 -18.73
CA TYR A 228 -2.62 1.18 -18.25
C TYR A 228 -3.81 0.78 -17.37
N ASP A 229 -4.18 -0.48 -17.42
CA ASP A 229 -5.06 -1.03 -16.40
C ASP A 229 -4.23 -1.53 -15.20
N PHE A 230 -4.93 -1.82 -14.08
CA PHE A 230 -4.27 -2.26 -12.85
C PHE A 230 -3.64 -3.67 -12.94
N MET A 231 -3.85 -4.38 -14.02
CA MET A 231 -3.15 -5.64 -14.30
C MET A 231 -1.92 -5.43 -15.22
N GLY A 232 -1.62 -4.18 -15.61
CA GLY A 232 -0.49 -3.81 -16.46
C GLY A 232 -0.69 -4.13 -17.93
N ASP A 233 -1.93 -4.36 -18.37
CA ASP A 233 -2.29 -4.60 -19.75
C ASP A 233 -2.77 -3.28 -20.43
N LYS A 234 -3.63 -3.36 -21.44
CA LYS A 234 -4.19 -2.17 -22.08
C LYS A 234 -5.27 -1.54 -21.19
N ALA A 235 -5.32 -0.22 -21.18
CA ALA A 235 -6.38 0.50 -20.49
C ALA A 235 -7.78 -0.01 -20.87
N GLY A 236 -8.64 -0.20 -19.86
CA GLY A 236 -10.01 -0.63 -20.03
C GLY A 236 -10.22 -2.13 -20.31
N THR A 237 -9.14 -2.95 -20.28
CA THR A 237 -9.29 -4.40 -20.44
C THR A 237 -9.76 -5.08 -19.15
N ASN A 238 -9.48 -4.49 -17.99
CA ASN A 238 -9.98 -4.99 -16.71
C ASN A 238 -11.25 -4.26 -16.30
N LYS A 239 -12.18 -5.02 -15.76
CA LYS A 239 -13.40 -4.50 -15.18
C LYS A 239 -13.57 -5.08 -13.78
N LEU A 240 -13.30 -4.24 -12.79
CA LEU A 240 -13.50 -4.54 -11.38
C LEU A 240 -14.81 -3.89 -10.91
N ILE A 241 -15.74 -4.69 -10.44
CA ILE A 241 -17.05 -4.22 -9.95
C ILE A 241 -17.14 -4.59 -8.47
N LEU A 242 -17.24 -3.59 -7.61
CA LEU A 242 -17.49 -3.78 -6.19
C LEU A 242 -18.94 -4.22 -5.98
N LYS A 243 -19.16 -5.26 -5.19
CA LYS A 243 -20.48 -5.84 -4.93
C LYS A 243 -21.13 -5.30 -3.66
N GLU A 244 -20.33 -4.73 -2.78
CA GLU A 244 -20.76 -4.16 -1.51
C GLU A 244 -19.89 -2.96 -1.14
N ARG A 245 -20.31 -2.22 -0.12
CA ARG A 245 -19.45 -1.16 0.44
C ARG A 245 -18.15 -1.74 0.99
N MET A 246 -17.07 -0.98 0.84
CA MET A 246 -15.80 -1.30 1.49
C MET A 246 -16.00 -1.34 3.00
N ARG A 247 -15.51 -2.41 3.63
CA ARG A 247 -15.42 -2.53 5.08
C ARG A 247 -13.99 -2.22 5.49
N PHE A 248 -13.81 -1.34 6.47
CA PHE A 248 -12.51 -0.91 6.94
C PHE A 248 -12.14 -1.63 8.23
N TYR A 249 -10.86 -1.87 8.40
CA TYR A 249 -10.30 -2.62 9.52
C TYR A 249 -9.08 -1.90 10.09
N GLU A 250 -9.02 -1.85 11.40
CA GLU A 250 -7.87 -1.31 12.12
C GLU A 250 -6.63 -2.21 11.98
N ALA A 251 -5.47 -1.57 11.98
CA ALA A 251 -4.17 -2.22 12.15
C ALA A 251 -3.58 -1.75 13.49
N PRO A 252 -4.03 -2.30 14.63
CA PRO A 252 -3.64 -1.80 15.93
C PRO A 252 -2.14 -2.03 16.16
N LYS A 253 -1.47 -0.99 16.64
CA LYS A 253 -0.08 -1.06 17.10
C LYS A 253 -0.02 -1.87 18.40
N ALA A 254 0.94 -2.78 18.51
CA ALA A 254 1.14 -3.52 19.74
C ALA A 254 1.43 -2.55 20.89
N GLN A 255 0.74 -2.74 22.03
CA GLN A 255 1.05 -2.01 23.24
C GLN A 255 2.45 -2.46 23.72
N LYS A 256 3.33 -1.48 23.95
CA LYS A 256 4.66 -1.72 24.52
C LYS A 256 4.58 -2.06 25.99
#